data_89c84e88a42f89f97d5c42753d96c3e8
#
_entry.id   89c84e88a42f89f97d5c42753d96c3e8
#
_cell.length_a   1.000
_cell.length_b   1.000
_cell.length_c   1.000
_cell.angle_alpha   90.00
_cell.angle_beta   90.00
_cell.angle_gamma   90.00
#
_symmetry.space_group_name_H-M   'P 1'
#
loop_
_entity.id
_entity.type
_entity.pdbx_description
1 polymer ?
#
loop_
_entity_poly.entity_id
_entity_poly.type
_entity_poly.pdbx_seq_one_letter_code
_entity_poly.pdbx_strand_id
1 'polypeptide(L)'
;MYWKVRKTSPEQIARQYGVHAALGISLLLNLILATTRPAMPKVSAELKVSFEQFAKQVTEHLLDTSYISYSDSTVALLRDELAPAVVKQLQDSEMLAKSDDDLRATAKTLTEERQVCAVKIKSIDPSELTPNGMLPVEVKGLVAIHSAQESGPTGPVNFDFKFLIGGKVGADGKPAYAADGKTPLPVVANFQDASTKPQ
;
A
#
# COMPACT_ATOMS: atom_id res chain seq x y z
N MET A 1 75.66 -16.72 18.93
CA MET A 1 74.27 -17.05 18.49
C MET A 1 73.72 -15.82 17.84
N TYR A 2 73.68 -15.74 16.46
CA TYR A 2 73.30 -14.54 15.74
C TYR A 2 71.83 -14.66 15.41
N TRP A 3 71.01 -13.77 15.94
CA TRP A 3 69.57 -13.64 15.55
C TRP A 3 69.45 -13.00 14.17
N LYS A 4 69.05 -13.77 13.16
CA LYS A 4 68.74 -13.25 11.83
C LYS A 4 67.35 -12.55 11.90
N VAL A 5 67.37 -11.25 12.01
CA VAL A 5 66.14 -10.45 11.84
C VAL A 5 65.68 -10.58 10.38
N ARG A 6 64.61 -11.31 10.12
CA ARG A 6 63.98 -11.33 8.82
C ARG A 6 63.41 -9.94 8.54
N LYS A 7 64.00 -9.22 7.60
CA LYS A 7 63.45 -7.99 7.08
C LYS A 7 62.23 -8.38 6.24
N THR A 8 61.04 -8.29 6.81
CA THR A 8 59.78 -8.36 6.06
C THR A 8 59.67 -7.12 5.19
N SER A 9 59.44 -7.29 3.89
CA SER A 9 59.25 -6.14 2.98
C SER A 9 57.96 -5.42 3.33
N PRO A 10 57.88 -4.07 3.14
CA PRO A 10 56.67 -3.32 3.41
C PRO A 10 55.45 -3.82 2.62
N GLU A 11 55.69 -4.44 1.45
CA GLU A 11 54.63 -5.07 0.64
C GLU A 11 54.03 -6.34 1.28
N GLN A 12 54.86 -7.14 1.96
CA GLN A 12 54.37 -8.32 2.68
C GLN A 12 53.56 -7.94 3.92
N ILE A 13 53.97 -6.88 4.60
CA ILE A 13 53.27 -6.30 5.74
C ILE A 13 51.90 -5.75 5.24
N ALA A 14 51.89 -4.99 4.15
CA ALA A 14 50.66 -4.47 3.58
C ALA A 14 49.69 -5.57 3.12
N ARG A 15 50.15 -6.65 2.52
CA ARG A 15 49.29 -7.80 2.16
C ARG A 15 48.74 -8.53 3.38
N GLN A 16 49.55 -8.75 4.41
CA GLN A 16 49.13 -9.54 5.57
C GLN A 16 48.18 -8.77 6.50
N TYR A 17 48.41 -7.47 6.67
CA TYR A 17 47.57 -6.62 7.54
C TYR A 17 46.49 -5.86 6.80
N GLY A 18 46.62 -5.63 5.50
CA GLY A 18 45.61 -4.95 4.69
C GLY A 18 44.27 -5.66 4.66
N VAL A 19 44.27 -7.00 4.59
CA VAL A 19 43.04 -7.80 4.63
C VAL A 19 42.36 -7.70 6.01
N HIS A 20 43.16 -7.76 7.09
CA HIS A 20 42.62 -7.64 8.45
C HIS A 20 42.11 -6.23 8.76
N ALA A 21 42.81 -5.20 8.26
CA ALA A 21 42.35 -3.80 8.35
C ALA A 21 41.04 -3.58 7.56
N ALA A 22 40.93 -4.11 6.33
CA ALA A 22 39.73 -4.02 5.54
C ALA A 22 38.54 -4.75 6.18
N LEU A 23 38.78 -5.93 6.77
CA LEU A 23 37.76 -6.67 7.54
C LEU A 23 37.34 -5.90 8.81
N GLY A 24 38.26 -5.28 9.51
CA GLY A 24 37.97 -4.46 10.70
C GLY A 24 37.14 -3.23 10.35
N ILE A 25 37.47 -2.55 9.27
CA ILE A 25 36.70 -1.39 8.77
C ILE A 25 35.31 -1.81 8.31
N SER A 26 35.18 -2.94 7.61
CA SER A 26 33.88 -3.48 7.18
C SER A 26 33.00 -3.86 8.36
N LEU A 27 33.55 -4.48 9.40
CA LEU A 27 32.84 -4.81 10.64
C LEU A 27 32.39 -3.55 11.39
N LEU A 28 33.24 -2.53 11.49
CA LEU A 28 32.91 -1.24 12.09
C LEU A 28 31.81 -0.50 11.32
N LEU A 29 31.88 -0.47 10.00
CA LEU A 29 30.83 0.10 9.14
C LEU A 29 29.49 -0.63 9.30
N ASN A 30 29.51 -1.96 9.33
CA ASN A 30 28.30 -2.75 9.57
C ASN A 30 27.72 -2.51 10.98
N LEU A 31 28.58 -2.36 11.99
CA LEU A 31 28.13 -2.06 13.36
C LEU A 31 27.53 -0.65 13.44
N ILE A 32 28.15 0.34 12.80
CA ILE A 32 27.63 1.71 12.71
C ILE A 32 26.29 1.71 11.96
N LEU A 33 26.19 1.03 10.83
CA LEU A 33 24.93 0.89 10.07
C LEU A 33 23.84 0.18 10.89
N ALA A 34 24.19 -0.82 11.69
CA ALA A 34 23.24 -1.51 12.56
C ALA A 34 22.75 -0.65 13.74
N THR A 35 23.63 0.21 14.29
CA THR A 35 23.29 1.10 15.41
C THR A 35 22.66 2.42 14.97
N THR A 36 22.94 2.88 13.74
CA THR A 36 22.36 4.10 13.16
C THR A 36 21.08 3.87 12.35
N ARG A 37 20.57 2.63 12.31
CA ARG A 37 19.23 2.42 11.73
C ARG A 37 18.28 3.31 12.50
N PRO A 38 17.62 4.31 11.83
CA PRO A 38 16.62 5.11 12.50
C PRO A 38 15.60 4.14 13.09
N ALA A 39 15.31 4.28 14.39
CA ALA A 39 14.23 3.51 15.00
C ALA A 39 13.00 3.75 14.14
N MET A 40 12.41 2.68 13.60
CA MET A 40 11.18 2.82 12.81
C MET A 40 10.19 3.62 13.65
N PRO A 41 9.61 4.70 13.13
CA PRO A 41 8.66 5.49 13.88
C PRO A 41 7.55 4.54 14.33
N LYS A 42 7.36 4.41 15.64
CA LYS A 42 6.24 3.64 16.18
C LYS A 42 4.98 4.37 15.76
N VAL A 43 4.16 3.71 14.94
CA VAL A 43 2.82 4.22 14.63
C VAL A 43 2.10 4.44 15.95
N SER A 44 1.55 5.63 16.17
CA SER A 44 0.61 5.79 17.27
C SER A 44 -0.56 4.82 17.02
N ALA A 45 -1.08 4.20 18.07
CA ALA A 45 -2.20 3.28 17.93
C ALA A 45 -3.40 3.95 17.22
N GLU A 46 -3.57 5.24 17.42
CA GLU A 46 -4.61 6.07 16.78
C GLU A 46 -4.43 6.16 15.25
N LEU A 47 -3.19 6.37 14.78
CA LEU A 47 -2.91 6.44 13.35
C LEU A 47 -3.14 5.07 12.68
N LYS A 48 -2.78 3.99 13.37
CA LYS A 48 -3.02 2.63 12.88
C LYS A 48 -4.52 2.37 12.69
N VAL A 49 -5.33 2.69 13.70
CA VAL A 49 -6.79 2.55 13.63
C VAL A 49 -7.38 3.41 12.50
N SER A 50 -6.89 4.65 12.33
CA SER A 50 -7.33 5.53 11.25
C SER A 50 -7.03 4.92 9.86
N PHE A 51 -5.85 4.33 9.68
CA PHE A 51 -5.48 3.70 8.41
C PHE A 51 -6.23 2.39 8.14
N GLU A 52 -6.54 1.61 9.18
CA GLU A 52 -7.41 0.44 9.07
C GLU A 52 -8.83 0.82 8.62
N GLN A 53 -9.41 1.85 9.24
CA GLN A 53 -10.73 2.37 8.85
C GLN A 53 -10.72 2.91 7.42
N PHE A 54 -9.66 3.60 7.03
CA PHE A 54 -9.49 4.09 5.67
C PHE A 54 -9.35 2.93 4.66
N ALA A 55 -8.56 1.90 4.96
CA ALA A 55 -8.46 0.71 4.10
C ALA A 55 -9.81 0.02 3.91
N LYS A 56 -10.61 -0.06 4.99
CA LYS A 56 -11.98 -0.57 4.93
C LYS A 56 -12.84 0.26 3.96
N GLN A 57 -12.86 1.57 4.14
CA GLN A 57 -13.64 2.50 3.31
C GLN A 57 -13.24 2.39 1.84
N VAL A 58 -11.95 2.44 1.53
CA VAL A 58 -11.45 2.30 0.14
C VAL A 58 -11.86 0.95 -0.46
N THR A 59 -11.81 -0.14 0.33
CA THR A 59 -12.25 -1.46 -0.14
C THR A 59 -13.74 -1.46 -0.47
N GLU A 60 -14.57 -0.87 0.39
CA GLU A 60 -16.02 -0.75 0.17
C GLU A 60 -16.30 0.06 -1.09
N HIS A 61 -15.61 1.18 -1.31
CA HIS A 61 -15.76 2.01 -2.51
C HIS A 61 -15.27 1.31 -3.79
N LEU A 62 -14.14 0.58 -3.73
CA LEU A 62 -13.60 -0.15 -4.89
C LEU A 62 -14.53 -1.29 -5.37
N LEU A 63 -15.23 -1.91 -4.44
CA LEU A 63 -16.14 -3.03 -4.73
C LEU A 63 -17.59 -2.58 -4.91
N ASP A 64 -17.88 -1.30 -4.71
CA ASP A 64 -19.22 -0.77 -4.79
C ASP A 64 -19.71 -0.70 -6.26
N THR A 65 -20.53 -1.66 -6.62
CA THR A 65 -21.25 -1.71 -7.90
C THR A 65 -22.75 -1.53 -7.71
N SER A 66 -23.15 -0.91 -6.59
CA SER A 66 -24.57 -0.64 -6.33
C SER A 66 -25.04 0.58 -7.11
N TYR A 67 -26.19 0.46 -7.78
CA TYR A 67 -26.75 1.53 -8.60
C TYR A 67 -27.03 2.83 -7.82
N ILE A 68 -27.13 2.77 -6.48
CA ILE A 68 -27.42 3.93 -5.62
C ILE A 68 -26.15 4.73 -5.34
N SER A 69 -25.02 4.06 -5.10
CA SER A 69 -23.81 4.65 -4.51
C SER A 69 -22.58 4.62 -5.41
N TYR A 70 -22.60 3.86 -6.51
CA TYR A 70 -21.46 3.68 -7.42
C TYR A 70 -20.78 4.98 -7.84
N SER A 71 -21.58 5.97 -8.25
CA SER A 71 -21.04 7.26 -8.73
C SER A 71 -20.31 8.02 -7.62
N ASP A 72 -20.86 8.05 -6.41
CA ASP A 72 -20.27 8.76 -5.28
C ASP A 72 -19.00 8.05 -4.81
N SER A 73 -19.04 6.72 -4.71
CA SER A 73 -17.89 5.88 -4.36
C SER A 73 -16.74 6.06 -5.37
N THR A 74 -17.04 6.04 -6.67
CA THR A 74 -16.03 6.23 -7.72
C THR A 74 -15.42 7.64 -7.68
N VAL A 75 -16.24 8.67 -7.47
CA VAL A 75 -15.74 10.05 -7.34
C VAL A 75 -14.85 10.21 -6.11
N ALA A 76 -15.20 9.60 -4.98
CA ALA A 76 -14.37 9.62 -3.78
C ALA A 76 -12.99 8.97 -4.03
N LEU A 77 -12.96 7.80 -4.68
CA LEU A 77 -11.72 7.13 -5.08
C LEU A 77 -10.85 8.03 -5.97
N LEU A 78 -11.43 8.62 -7.01
CA LEU A 78 -10.70 9.43 -7.98
C LEU A 78 -10.11 10.72 -7.41
N ARG A 79 -10.81 11.37 -6.46
CA ARG A 79 -10.43 12.69 -5.93
C ARG A 79 -9.59 12.63 -4.67
N ASP A 80 -9.96 11.73 -3.76
CA ASP A 80 -9.50 11.83 -2.39
C ASP A 80 -8.75 10.63 -1.86
N GLU A 81 -9.07 9.42 -2.33
CA GLU A 81 -8.63 8.20 -1.69
C GLU A 81 -7.41 7.55 -2.37
N LEU A 82 -7.25 7.73 -3.68
CA LEU A 82 -6.19 7.09 -4.46
C LEU A 82 -5.15 8.09 -4.97
N ALA A 83 -3.88 7.69 -4.91
CA ALA A 83 -2.82 8.43 -5.59
C ALA A 83 -2.97 8.33 -7.12
N PRO A 84 -2.55 9.34 -7.92
CA PRO A 84 -2.72 9.35 -9.37
C PRO A 84 -2.17 8.11 -10.08
N ALA A 85 -1.07 7.54 -9.58
CA ALA A 85 -0.49 6.32 -10.13
C ALA A 85 -1.41 5.10 -9.94
N VAL A 86 -2.08 5.00 -8.79
CA VAL A 86 -3.04 3.93 -8.48
C VAL A 86 -4.32 4.11 -9.30
N VAL A 87 -4.80 5.35 -9.45
CA VAL A 87 -5.95 5.66 -10.33
C VAL A 87 -5.67 5.14 -11.74
N LYS A 88 -4.52 5.49 -12.31
CA LYS A 88 -4.13 5.03 -13.64
C LYS A 88 -4.06 3.50 -13.72
N GLN A 89 -3.45 2.85 -12.75
CA GLN A 89 -3.35 1.38 -12.69
C GLN A 89 -4.74 0.73 -12.71
N LEU A 90 -5.68 1.24 -11.90
CA LEU A 90 -7.04 0.71 -11.81
C LEU A 90 -7.86 0.99 -13.07
N GLN A 91 -7.65 2.14 -13.72
CA GLN A 91 -8.24 2.45 -15.01
C GLN A 91 -7.70 1.55 -16.14
N ASP A 92 -6.40 1.26 -16.13
CA ASP A 92 -5.76 0.36 -17.11
C ASP A 92 -6.25 -1.09 -16.95
N SER A 93 -6.57 -1.51 -15.71
CA SER A 93 -7.14 -2.83 -15.39
C SER A 93 -8.67 -2.89 -15.46
N GLU A 94 -9.34 -1.82 -15.90
CA GLU A 94 -10.81 -1.72 -16.02
C GLU A 94 -11.57 -1.86 -14.70
N MET A 95 -10.89 -1.69 -13.57
CA MET A 95 -11.52 -1.65 -12.25
C MET A 95 -12.12 -0.28 -11.90
N LEU A 96 -11.73 0.77 -12.64
CA LEU A 96 -12.19 2.15 -12.41
C LEU A 96 -12.52 2.83 -13.72
N ALA A 97 -13.56 3.68 -13.73
CA ALA A 97 -13.97 4.45 -14.90
C ALA A 97 -12.83 5.33 -15.43
N LYS A 98 -12.65 5.36 -16.76
CA LYS A 98 -11.57 6.11 -17.43
C LYS A 98 -11.93 7.57 -17.69
N SER A 99 -13.22 7.87 -17.73
CA SER A 99 -13.76 9.23 -18.02
C SER A 99 -15.10 9.42 -17.34
N ASP A 100 -15.56 10.67 -17.29
CA ASP A 100 -16.89 11.02 -16.79
C ASP A 100 -18.01 10.37 -17.64
N ASP A 101 -17.79 10.19 -18.93
CA ASP A 101 -18.76 9.53 -19.80
C ASP A 101 -18.85 8.04 -19.53
N ASP A 102 -17.71 7.39 -19.29
CA ASP A 102 -17.62 5.99 -18.88
C ASP A 102 -18.29 5.77 -17.51
N LEU A 103 -18.02 6.66 -16.55
CA LEU A 103 -18.69 6.65 -15.25
C LEU A 103 -20.22 6.72 -15.38
N ARG A 104 -20.72 7.66 -16.22
CA ARG A 104 -22.16 7.82 -16.47
C ARG A 104 -22.76 6.61 -17.17
N ALA A 105 -22.06 6.06 -18.16
CA ALA A 105 -22.52 4.88 -18.88
C ALA A 105 -22.65 3.68 -17.93
N THR A 106 -21.63 3.43 -17.10
CA THR A 106 -21.65 2.36 -16.10
C THR A 106 -22.78 2.57 -15.08
N ALA A 107 -22.92 3.78 -14.53
CA ALA A 107 -23.97 4.10 -13.57
C ALA A 107 -25.37 3.88 -14.17
N LYS A 108 -25.57 4.21 -15.45
CA LYS A 108 -26.83 3.96 -16.16
C LYS A 108 -27.11 2.46 -16.26
N THR A 109 -26.15 1.66 -16.68
CA THR A 109 -26.28 0.20 -16.76
C THR A 109 -26.65 -0.41 -15.40
N LEU A 110 -25.92 -0.03 -14.34
CA LEU A 110 -26.21 -0.49 -12.99
C LEU A 110 -27.63 -0.12 -12.52
N THR A 111 -28.13 1.06 -12.94
CA THR A 111 -29.48 1.51 -12.64
C THR A 111 -30.53 0.72 -13.39
N GLU A 112 -30.30 0.43 -14.67
CA GLU A 112 -31.20 -0.38 -15.51
C GLU A 112 -31.30 -1.81 -14.96
N GLU A 113 -30.19 -2.36 -14.52
CA GLU A 113 -30.12 -3.70 -13.92
C GLU A 113 -30.56 -3.73 -12.45
N ARG A 114 -30.71 -2.57 -11.80
CA ARG A 114 -30.95 -2.44 -10.36
C ARG A 114 -29.95 -3.25 -9.55
N GLN A 115 -28.68 -3.18 -9.93
CA GLN A 115 -27.63 -3.96 -9.31
C GLN A 115 -27.35 -3.45 -7.88
N VAL A 116 -27.20 -4.38 -6.94
CA VAL A 116 -26.82 -4.11 -5.55
C VAL A 116 -25.62 -4.96 -5.21
N CYS A 117 -24.66 -4.35 -4.54
CA CYS A 117 -23.44 -5.00 -4.06
C CYS A 117 -23.45 -5.11 -2.54
N ALA A 118 -23.07 -6.26 -2.00
CA ALA A 118 -22.86 -6.47 -0.58
C ALA A 118 -21.40 -6.91 -0.33
N VAL A 119 -20.64 -6.05 0.35
CA VAL A 119 -19.25 -6.32 0.71
C VAL A 119 -19.20 -6.78 2.16
N LYS A 120 -18.56 -7.94 2.41
CA LYS A 120 -18.31 -8.47 3.75
C LYS A 120 -16.81 -8.61 3.97
N ILE A 121 -16.22 -7.70 4.71
CA ILE A 121 -14.83 -7.77 5.12
C ILE A 121 -14.68 -8.81 6.22
N LYS A 122 -13.73 -9.75 6.05
CA LYS A 122 -13.42 -10.82 7.01
C LYS A 122 -12.26 -10.45 7.91
N SER A 123 -11.21 -9.85 7.33
CA SER A 123 -10.03 -9.39 8.07
C SER A 123 -9.45 -8.11 7.46
N ILE A 124 -8.83 -7.31 8.33
CA ILE A 124 -7.99 -6.18 7.98
C ILE A 124 -6.71 -6.37 8.78
N ASP A 125 -5.62 -6.66 8.08
CA ASP A 125 -4.35 -7.06 8.68
C ASP A 125 -3.27 -6.01 8.37
N PRO A 126 -3.08 -4.98 9.23
CA PRO A 126 -2.02 -4.00 9.06
C PRO A 126 -0.67 -4.58 9.47
N SER A 127 0.33 -4.38 8.63
CA SER A 127 1.71 -4.76 8.88
C SER A 127 2.47 -3.66 9.63
N GLU A 128 3.79 -3.79 9.72
CA GLU A 128 4.65 -2.74 10.27
C GLU A 128 4.84 -1.61 9.23
N LEU A 129 5.08 -0.39 9.73
CA LEU A 129 5.41 0.74 8.88
C LEU A 129 6.65 0.46 8.03
N THR A 130 6.58 0.84 6.78
CA THR A 130 7.77 0.89 5.93
C THR A 130 8.74 1.99 6.40
N PRO A 131 10.02 1.94 6.00
CA PRO A 131 10.99 3.00 6.31
C PRO A 131 10.55 4.41 5.84
N ASN A 132 9.67 4.46 4.85
CA ASN A 132 9.10 5.71 4.31
C ASN A 132 7.83 6.17 5.03
N GLY A 133 7.47 5.53 6.15
CA GLY A 133 6.30 5.92 6.95
C GLY A 133 4.95 5.50 6.36
N MET A 134 4.94 4.60 5.39
CA MET A 134 3.71 4.04 4.81
C MET A 134 3.32 2.75 5.54
N LEU A 135 2.02 2.50 5.67
CA LEU A 135 1.48 1.30 6.31
C LEU A 135 0.96 0.33 5.24
N PRO A 136 1.54 -0.88 5.12
CA PRO A 136 0.93 -1.95 4.34
C PRO A 136 -0.27 -2.51 5.09
N VAL A 137 -1.42 -2.65 4.40
CA VAL A 137 -2.65 -3.22 4.94
C VAL A 137 -3.19 -4.24 3.97
N GLU A 138 -3.43 -5.46 4.45
CA GLU A 138 -4.10 -6.52 3.70
C GLU A 138 -5.57 -6.60 4.13
N VAL A 139 -6.49 -6.58 3.15
CA VAL A 139 -7.94 -6.64 3.40
C VAL A 139 -8.53 -7.81 2.64
N LYS A 140 -9.16 -8.74 3.37
CA LYS A 140 -9.79 -9.94 2.81
C LYS A 140 -11.27 -9.99 3.11
N GLY A 141 -12.03 -10.51 2.17
CA GLY A 141 -13.47 -10.63 2.35
C GLY A 141 -14.18 -11.34 1.23
N LEU A 142 -15.47 -11.05 1.16
CA LEU A 142 -16.40 -11.56 0.18
C LEU A 142 -17.19 -10.40 -0.42
N VAL A 143 -17.41 -10.45 -1.71
CA VAL A 143 -18.35 -9.58 -2.41
C VAL A 143 -19.47 -10.44 -3.04
N ALA A 144 -20.71 -10.03 -2.86
CA ALA A 144 -21.86 -10.61 -3.50
C ALA A 144 -22.59 -9.54 -4.30
N ILE A 145 -22.88 -9.84 -5.56
CA ILE A 145 -23.57 -8.94 -6.48
C ILE A 145 -24.93 -9.55 -6.79
N HIS A 146 -25.97 -8.73 -6.74
CA HIS A 146 -27.33 -9.09 -7.06
C HIS A 146 -27.89 -8.13 -8.10
N SER A 147 -28.39 -8.64 -9.20
CA SER A 147 -29.11 -7.88 -10.24
C SER A 147 -30.57 -8.33 -10.28
N ALA A 148 -31.48 -7.40 -10.49
CA ALA A 148 -32.90 -7.71 -10.64
C ALA A 148 -33.21 -8.49 -11.93
N GLN A 149 -32.28 -8.50 -12.88
CA GLN A 149 -32.46 -9.18 -14.19
C GLN A 149 -31.85 -10.59 -14.19
N GLU A 150 -31.02 -10.94 -13.22
CA GLU A 150 -30.43 -12.28 -13.15
C GLU A 150 -31.34 -13.26 -12.42
N SER A 151 -31.48 -14.47 -12.99
CA SER A 151 -32.34 -15.53 -12.46
C SER A 151 -31.72 -16.27 -11.27
N GLY A 152 -30.84 -15.66 -10.52
CA GLY A 152 -30.23 -16.23 -9.30
C GLY A 152 -29.08 -15.39 -8.77
N PRO A 153 -28.79 -15.50 -7.48
CA PRO A 153 -27.66 -14.80 -6.89
C PRO A 153 -26.34 -15.35 -7.47
N THR A 154 -25.52 -14.47 -8.01
CA THR A 154 -24.12 -14.81 -8.29
C THR A 154 -23.47 -15.13 -6.95
N GLY A 155 -22.87 -16.32 -6.82
CA GLY A 155 -22.26 -16.75 -5.57
C GLY A 155 -21.20 -15.74 -5.09
N PRO A 156 -20.99 -15.62 -3.76
CA PRO A 156 -20.03 -14.64 -3.25
C PRO A 156 -18.61 -14.97 -3.73
N VAL A 157 -17.92 -13.94 -4.19
CA VAL A 157 -16.53 -14.02 -4.67
C VAL A 157 -15.59 -13.56 -3.57
N ASN A 158 -14.50 -14.31 -3.34
CA ASN A 158 -13.46 -13.87 -2.41
C ASN A 158 -12.62 -12.76 -3.05
N PHE A 159 -12.25 -11.77 -2.25
CA PHE A 159 -11.24 -10.78 -2.61
C PHE A 159 -10.11 -10.76 -1.57
N ASP A 160 -8.91 -10.38 -2.05
CA ASP A 160 -7.70 -10.20 -1.25
C ASP A 160 -6.96 -8.98 -1.82
N PHE A 161 -7.05 -7.85 -1.13
CA PHE A 161 -6.47 -6.59 -1.54
C PHE A 161 -5.32 -6.20 -0.63
N LYS A 162 -4.23 -5.74 -1.23
CA LYS A 162 -3.07 -5.21 -0.52
C LYS A 162 -2.90 -3.74 -0.85
N PHE A 163 -3.02 -2.93 0.18
CA PHE A 163 -2.84 -1.48 0.09
C PHE A 163 -1.52 -1.08 0.73
N LEU A 164 -0.87 -0.08 0.15
CA LEU A 164 0.18 0.69 0.81
C LEU A 164 -0.39 2.08 1.07
N ILE A 165 -0.66 2.40 2.34
CA ILE A 165 -1.32 3.65 2.73
C ILE A 165 -0.28 4.62 3.27
N GLY A 166 -0.29 5.84 2.76
CA GLY A 166 0.59 6.93 3.19
C GLY A 166 -0.18 8.21 3.46
N GLY A 167 0.53 9.28 3.79
CA GLY A 167 -0.05 10.62 3.88
C GLY A 167 -0.24 11.25 2.51
N LYS A 168 -1.40 11.88 2.27
CA LYS A 168 -1.69 12.64 1.05
C LYS A 168 -0.75 13.86 0.97
N VAL A 169 -0.21 14.12 -0.20
CA VAL A 169 0.60 15.30 -0.48
C VAL A 169 -0.23 16.26 -1.31
N GLY A 170 -0.34 17.50 -0.89
CA GLY A 170 -1.05 18.54 -1.61
C GLY A 170 -0.34 18.96 -2.90
N ALA A 171 -1.00 19.78 -3.70
CA ALA A 171 -0.45 20.29 -4.96
C ALA A 171 0.81 21.16 -4.76
N ASP A 172 1.00 21.69 -3.56
CA ASP A 172 2.17 22.49 -3.15
C ASP A 172 3.36 21.62 -2.67
N GLY A 173 3.23 20.28 -2.75
CA GLY A 173 4.24 19.32 -2.32
C GLY A 173 4.31 19.14 -0.79
N LYS A 174 3.40 19.74 -0.02
CA LYS A 174 3.35 19.61 1.43
C LYS A 174 2.38 18.52 1.87
N PRO A 175 2.62 17.85 3.02
CA PRO A 175 1.67 16.92 3.58
C PRO A 175 0.33 17.60 3.86
N ALA A 176 -0.76 16.95 3.45
CA ALA A 176 -2.11 17.37 3.77
C ALA A 176 -2.54 16.77 5.11
N TYR A 177 -3.16 17.59 5.97
CA TYR A 177 -3.61 17.18 7.29
C TYR A 177 -5.12 17.31 7.42
N ALA A 178 -5.71 16.50 8.30
CA ALA A 178 -7.09 16.62 8.71
C ALA A 178 -7.34 17.96 9.42
N ALA A 179 -8.58 18.26 9.76
CA ALA A 179 -8.97 19.52 10.42
C ALA A 179 -8.29 19.75 11.78
N ASP A 180 -7.76 18.72 12.41
CA ASP A 180 -6.97 18.79 13.64
C ASP A 180 -5.54 19.35 13.44
N GLY A 181 -5.11 19.49 12.17
CA GLY A 181 -3.78 19.95 11.78
C GLY A 181 -2.63 19.03 12.17
N LYS A 182 -2.92 17.81 12.64
CA LYS A 182 -1.91 16.85 13.14
C LYS A 182 -1.98 15.51 12.43
N THR A 183 -3.18 15.02 12.15
CA THR A 183 -3.38 13.72 11.52
C THR A 183 -3.21 13.85 9.99
N PRO A 184 -2.25 13.16 9.36
CA PRO A 184 -2.11 13.21 7.92
C PRO A 184 -3.35 12.61 7.26
N LEU A 185 -3.86 13.25 6.21
CA LEU A 185 -4.92 12.68 5.39
C LEU A 185 -4.39 11.43 4.69
N PRO A 186 -5.06 10.28 4.84
CA PRO A 186 -4.59 9.05 4.23
C PRO A 186 -4.82 9.05 2.71
N VAL A 187 -3.96 8.34 1.98
CA VAL A 187 -4.11 8.05 0.56
C VAL A 187 -3.52 6.68 0.26
N VAL A 188 -4.12 5.94 -0.65
CA VAL A 188 -3.55 4.69 -1.18
C VAL A 188 -2.44 5.05 -2.17
N ALA A 189 -1.20 4.79 -1.79
CA ALA A 189 -0.01 5.04 -2.60
C ALA A 189 0.35 3.88 -3.53
N ASN A 190 -0.08 2.66 -3.19
CA ASN A 190 0.04 1.47 -4.04
C ASN A 190 -1.10 0.49 -3.76
N PHE A 191 -1.50 -0.27 -4.78
CA PHE A 191 -2.56 -1.25 -4.73
C PHE A 191 -2.15 -2.53 -5.45
N GLN A 192 -2.49 -3.67 -4.88
CA GLN A 192 -2.34 -4.97 -5.51
C GLN A 192 -3.59 -5.81 -5.23
N ASP A 193 -4.19 -6.31 -6.29
CA ASP A 193 -5.20 -7.36 -6.20
C ASP A 193 -4.49 -8.72 -6.15
N ALA A 194 -4.58 -9.38 -5.00
CA ALA A 194 -4.03 -10.71 -4.75
C ALA A 194 -5.12 -11.79 -4.77
N SER A 195 -6.34 -11.43 -5.18
CA SER A 195 -7.44 -12.37 -5.29
C SER A 195 -7.07 -13.51 -6.23
N THR A 196 -7.24 -14.74 -5.77
CA THR A 196 -7.04 -15.93 -6.61
C THR A 196 -8.10 -15.91 -7.71
N LYS A 197 -7.69 -15.76 -8.96
CA LYS A 197 -8.61 -15.95 -10.08
C LYS A 197 -9.18 -17.38 -9.97
N PRO A 198 -10.50 -17.57 -10.03
CA PRO A 198 -11.05 -18.91 -10.14
C PRO A 198 -10.45 -19.58 -11.36
N GLN A 199 -9.88 -20.77 -11.17
CA GLN A 199 -9.38 -21.64 -12.25
C GLN A 199 -10.54 -22.18 -13.08
#